data_c9f5f7f93aea63ba15eb53c980e626a9
#
_entry.id   c9f5f7f93aea63ba15eb53c980e626a9
#
_cell.length_a   1.000
_cell.length_b   1.000
_cell.length_c   1.000
_cell.angle_alpha   90.00
_cell.angle_beta   90.00
_cell.angle_gamma   90.00
#
_symmetry.space_group_name_H-M   'P 1'
#
loop_
_entity.id
_entity.type
_entity.pdbx_description
1 polymer ?
#
loop_
_entity_poly.entity_id
_entity_poly.type
_entity_poly.pdbx_seq_one_letter_code
_entity_poly.pdbx_strand_id
1 'polypeptide(L)'
;MAVTITIDEKVLEVQENMTILEAARANGIHIPTLCYLKELEPHASCRMCVVEVEGARTFQPSCATKVREGMVIRTNTEEIRNNRKLTLQMIMAHHPVDCHHCLRIGSSKEEDLDPKFCEMCFWCDCVRDGICELQKLNREYHVDVLPFPVEGYRYPVDDSLHSVIRDANKCVKCRRCVDVCNDVQSVHNLALFGRGQEYRVTAAMDKPMAESLCVRCGRCVDVCPTGALHMDESIDKMLFYAHSYQAKTIGMVSSSLLGDLEKLNNMVPGTLDIHKVVAGLLKVGVDQVISEEQAIGASRQAAEALIGNASGPIIISNSFAVRNFVAEKFPELAEKVCYYPSVQESFATIAKEFAEKQGYDVDQLKTVVLTANNENGAQAKEYGTVDFSMNAREIYRVFRRSGVELSVMQPTDALKFAIDPVCAFGSVTGPVAFNYDAEPEILKIDGKLIAVAHNLGQSAKLLEEVRQGTSRFDVIRLCS
;
A
#
# COMPACT_ATOMS: atom_id res chain seq x y z
N MET A 1 33.34 -7.29 4.96
CA MET A 1 33.92 -8.15 6.01
C MET A 1 32.88 -8.33 7.11
N ALA A 2 32.98 -9.35 7.94
CA ALA A 2 32.15 -9.46 9.14
C ALA A 2 32.80 -8.63 10.25
N VAL A 3 31.98 -8.01 11.08
CA VAL A 3 32.38 -7.24 12.26
C VAL A 3 31.60 -7.70 13.47
N THR A 4 32.23 -7.65 14.64
CA THR A 4 31.60 -8.03 15.91
C THR A 4 31.10 -6.79 16.61
N ILE A 5 29.80 -6.76 16.95
CA ILE A 5 29.16 -5.68 17.68
C ILE A 5 28.37 -6.24 18.86
N THR A 6 28.03 -5.39 19.80
CA THR A 6 27.15 -5.76 20.93
C THR A 6 25.90 -4.90 20.89
N ILE A 7 24.71 -5.53 20.83
CA ILE A 7 23.42 -4.84 20.93
C ILE A 7 22.64 -5.41 22.12
N ASP A 8 22.29 -4.55 23.08
CA ASP A 8 21.56 -4.92 24.31
C ASP A 8 22.15 -6.19 24.97
N GLU A 9 23.46 -6.16 25.20
CA GLU A 9 24.26 -7.25 25.82
C GLU A 9 24.45 -8.50 24.95
N LYS A 10 23.86 -8.57 23.75
CA LYS A 10 24.05 -9.68 22.80
C LYS A 10 25.23 -9.38 21.87
N VAL A 11 26.21 -10.27 21.86
CA VAL A 11 27.32 -10.20 20.91
C VAL A 11 26.85 -10.78 19.58
N LEU A 12 26.99 -10.01 18.50
CA LEU A 12 26.50 -10.33 17.17
C LEU A 12 27.62 -10.19 16.14
N GLU A 13 27.71 -11.14 15.23
CA GLU A 13 28.55 -11.05 14.03
C GLU A 13 27.70 -10.60 12.86
N VAL A 14 28.01 -9.46 12.27
CA VAL A 14 27.21 -8.81 11.21
C VAL A 14 28.11 -8.31 10.08
N GLN A 15 27.52 -7.99 8.93
CA GLN A 15 28.27 -7.42 7.81
C GLN A 15 28.60 -5.94 8.06
N GLU A 16 29.83 -5.54 7.78
CA GLU A 16 30.35 -4.18 8.01
C GLU A 16 29.58 -3.07 7.28
N ASN A 17 28.94 -3.37 6.16
CA ASN A 17 28.17 -2.41 5.37
C ASN A 17 26.75 -2.15 5.90
N MET A 18 26.27 -2.97 6.85
CA MET A 18 24.93 -2.83 7.42
C MET A 18 24.84 -1.58 8.31
N THR A 19 23.64 -1.03 8.40
CA THR A 19 23.28 -0.06 9.44
C THR A 19 22.97 -0.77 10.77
N ILE A 20 23.03 -0.02 11.88
CA ILE A 20 22.64 -0.57 13.19
C ILE A 20 21.21 -1.11 13.17
N LEU A 21 20.29 -0.44 12.45
CA LEU A 21 18.90 -0.86 12.32
C LEU A 21 18.77 -2.20 11.57
N GLU A 22 19.50 -2.37 10.48
CA GLU A 22 19.51 -3.61 9.71
C GLU A 22 20.10 -4.77 10.51
N ALA A 23 21.22 -4.53 11.21
CA ALA A 23 21.84 -5.51 12.09
C ALA A 23 20.90 -5.93 13.24
N ALA A 24 20.21 -4.98 13.86
CA ALA A 24 19.22 -5.23 14.92
C ALA A 24 18.04 -6.07 14.40
N ARG A 25 17.44 -5.68 13.27
CA ARG A 25 16.31 -6.40 12.65
C ARG A 25 16.66 -7.82 12.21
N ALA A 26 17.85 -8.02 11.62
CA ALA A 26 18.33 -9.35 11.24
C ALA A 26 18.46 -10.29 12.45
N ASN A 27 18.63 -9.75 13.66
CA ASN A 27 18.77 -10.50 14.89
C ASN A 27 17.52 -10.43 15.81
N GLY A 28 16.36 -10.03 15.28
CA GLY A 28 15.10 -9.98 16.00
C GLY A 28 15.01 -8.89 17.09
N ILE A 29 15.89 -7.87 17.05
CA ILE A 29 15.87 -6.76 17.98
C ILE A 29 15.02 -5.62 17.40
N HIS A 30 13.97 -5.25 18.13
CA HIS A 30 13.04 -4.22 17.70
C HIS A 30 13.59 -2.81 17.94
N ILE A 31 13.72 -2.01 16.88
CA ILE A 31 13.98 -0.57 16.94
C ILE A 31 12.87 0.12 16.14
N PRO A 32 12.10 1.04 16.76
CA PRO A 32 10.98 1.70 16.11
C PRO A 32 11.45 2.65 15.01
N THR A 33 10.65 2.78 13.97
CA THR A 33 10.92 3.69 12.85
C THR A 33 9.61 4.32 12.38
N LEU A 34 9.68 5.50 11.76
CA LEU A 34 8.52 6.17 11.15
C LEU A 34 8.84 6.71 9.74
N CYS A 35 10.10 7.03 9.44
CA CYS A 35 10.51 7.53 8.12
C CYS A 35 11.31 6.52 7.29
N TYR A 36 11.79 5.44 7.90
CA TYR A 36 12.64 4.45 7.23
C TYR A 36 11.80 3.57 6.28
N LEU A 37 12.26 3.45 5.05
CA LEU A 37 11.88 2.40 4.11
C LEU A 37 13.13 1.57 3.80
N LYS A 38 12.99 0.25 3.83
CA LYS A 38 14.05 -0.66 3.41
C LYS A 38 14.38 -0.37 1.94
N GLU A 39 15.65 -0.45 1.58
CA GLU A 39 16.13 -0.30 0.20
C GLU A 39 16.13 1.15 -0.36
N LEU A 40 15.62 2.13 0.40
CA LEU A 40 15.79 3.54 0.09
C LEU A 40 16.77 4.22 1.06
N GLU A 41 17.40 5.29 0.60
CA GLU A 41 18.37 6.01 1.42
C GLU A 41 17.70 6.61 2.66
N PRO A 42 18.20 6.31 3.89
CA PRO A 42 17.56 6.76 5.10
C PRO A 42 17.83 8.24 5.39
N HIS A 43 16.79 9.06 5.47
CA HIS A 43 16.88 10.48 5.80
C HIS A 43 17.09 10.79 7.28
N ALA A 44 16.88 9.80 8.16
CA ALA A 44 16.98 9.95 9.63
C ALA A 44 16.14 11.11 10.20
N SER A 45 15.04 11.51 9.53
CA SER A 45 14.28 12.72 9.85
C SER A 45 13.39 12.57 11.10
N CYS A 46 12.74 11.41 11.31
CA CYS A 46 11.78 11.22 12.40
C CYS A 46 12.40 11.02 13.79
N ARG A 47 13.67 10.65 13.87
CA ARG A 47 14.42 10.37 15.12
C ARG A 47 13.82 9.27 16.02
N MET A 48 12.88 8.48 15.55
CA MET A 48 12.32 7.36 16.31
C MET A 48 13.31 6.22 16.49
N CYS A 49 14.24 6.04 15.54
CA CYS A 49 15.22 4.97 15.55
C CYS A 49 16.51 5.26 16.34
N VAL A 50 16.52 6.30 17.18
CA VAL A 50 17.73 6.67 17.95
C VAL A 50 18.13 5.57 18.94
N VAL A 51 19.45 5.38 19.07
CA VAL A 51 20.09 4.43 19.98
C VAL A 51 21.26 5.10 20.70
N GLU A 52 21.68 4.57 21.82
CA GLU A 52 22.93 4.91 22.46
C GLU A 52 24.07 4.06 21.90
N VAL A 53 25.16 4.70 21.58
CA VAL A 53 26.43 4.05 21.17
C VAL A 53 27.48 4.46 22.19
N GLU A 54 28.15 3.49 22.79
CA GLU A 54 29.18 3.77 23.79
C GLU A 54 30.30 4.67 23.21
N GLY A 55 30.67 5.71 23.95
CA GLY A 55 31.61 6.74 23.50
C GLY A 55 31.03 7.84 22.59
N ALA A 56 29.78 7.71 22.12
CA ALA A 56 29.12 8.79 21.38
C ALA A 56 28.55 9.86 22.34
N ARG A 57 28.67 11.13 21.95
CA ARG A 57 28.17 12.26 22.75
C ARG A 57 26.66 12.47 22.67
N THR A 58 26.03 11.91 21.65
CA THR A 58 24.60 12.07 21.37
C THR A 58 24.01 10.77 20.88
N PHE A 59 22.69 10.62 20.99
CA PHE A 59 21.96 9.51 20.38
C PHE A 59 22.24 9.43 18.87
N GLN A 60 22.46 8.21 18.36
CA GLN A 60 22.72 7.95 16.96
C GLN A 60 21.47 7.44 16.24
N PRO A 61 21.14 7.91 15.05
CA PRO A 61 20.04 7.36 14.25
C PRO A 61 20.44 6.01 13.66
N SER A 62 19.91 4.93 14.22
CA SER A 62 20.30 3.57 13.82
C SER A 62 20.05 3.25 12.35
N CYS A 63 19.07 3.90 11.70
CA CYS A 63 18.77 3.71 10.28
C CYS A 63 19.86 4.25 9.32
N ALA A 64 20.69 5.20 9.77
CA ALA A 64 21.73 5.84 8.96
C ALA A 64 23.15 5.62 9.48
N THR A 65 23.31 5.06 10.68
CA THR A 65 24.63 4.80 11.28
C THR A 65 25.07 3.39 10.95
N LYS A 66 26.18 3.27 10.23
CA LYS A 66 26.80 1.98 9.91
C LYS A 66 27.49 1.37 11.11
N VAL A 67 27.45 0.04 11.19
CA VAL A 67 28.15 -0.72 12.24
C VAL A 67 29.67 -0.65 12.04
N ARG A 68 30.42 -0.80 13.14
CA ARG A 68 31.88 -0.86 13.17
C ARG A 68 32.32 -1.88 14.20
N GLU A 69 33.50 -2.45 14.03
CA GLU A 69 34.08 -3.42 14.94
C GLU A 69 34.11 -2.89 16.39
N GLY A 70 33.69 -3.73 17.32
CA GLY A 70 33.68 -3.44 18.77
C GLY A 70 32.60 -2.44 19.23
N MET A 71 31.63 -2.08 18.38
CA MET A 71 30.57 -1.14 18.73
C MET A 71 29.65 -1.72 19.79
N VAL A 72 29.40 -0.98 20.88
CA VAL A 72 28.45 -1.35 21.92
C VAL A 72 27.24 -0.41 21.84
N ILE A 73 26.06 -1.00 21.68
CA ILE A 73 24.82 -0.30 21.37
C ILE A 73 23.74 -0.69 22.38
N ARG A 74 23.01 0.29 22.87
CA ARG A 74 21.81 0.09 23.69
C ARG A 74 20.60 0.67 22.96
N THR A 75 19.54 -0.13 22.83
CA THR A 75 18.38 0.24 22.03
C THR A 75 17.18 0.70 22.85
N ASN A 76 17.15 0.42 24.16
CA ASN A 76 15.96 0.62 24.99
C ASN A 76 16.31 1.03 26.47
N THR A 77 17.09 2.11 26.62
CA THR A 77 17.31 2.73 27.94
C THR A 77 16.15 3.66 28.31
N GLU A 78 16.08 4.10 29.56
CA GLU A 78 15.07 5.07 30.01
C GLU A 78 15.20 6.40 29.22
N GLU A 79 16.42 6.86 28.99
CA GLU A 79 16.72 8.08 28.26
C GLU A 79 16.25 7.97 26.80
N ILE A 80 16.47 6.83 26.15
CA ILE A 80 15.98 6.58 24.80
C ILE A 80 14.45 6.61 24.77
N ARG A 81 13.78 5.94 25.72
CA ARG A 81 12.30 5.94 25.78
C ARG A 81 11.74 7.34 25.96
N ASN A 82 12.31 8.11 26.87
CA ASN A 82 11.91 9.50 27.13
C ASN A 82 12.14 10.39 25.89
N ASN A 83 13.25 10.23 25.18
CA ASN A 83 13.53 10.96 23.95
C ASN A 83 12.53 10.61 22.86
N ARG A 84 12.20 9.34 22.65
CA ARG A 84 11.20 8.90 21.67
C ARG A 84 9.80 9.40 22.02
N LYS A 85 9.41 9.35 23.30
CA LYS A 85 8.12 9.90 23.76
C LYS A 85 8.03 11.39 23.47
N LEU A 86 9.05 12.17 23.82
CA LEU A 86 9.10 13.61 23.53
C LEU A 86 9.04 13.88 22.01
N THR A 87 9.75 13.10 21.22
CA THR A 87 9.71 13.21 19.75
C THR A 87 8.31 12.98 19.19
N LEU A 88 7.61 11.97 19.69
CA LEU A 88 6.21 11.70 19.31
C LEU A 88 5.29 12.85 19.72
N GLN A 89 5.43 13.39 20.94
CA GLN A 89 4.67 14.54 21.41
C GLN A 89 4.87 15.77 20.51
N MET A 90 6.10 16.02 20.03
CA MET A 90 6.38 17.09 19.09
C MET A 90 5.75 16.83 17.71
N ILE A 91 5.75 15.60 17.23
CA ILE A 91 5.09 15.23 15.97
C ILE A 91 3.57 15.44 16.10
N MET A 92 2.98 15.01 17.22
CA MET A 92 1.55 15.14 17.49
C MET A 92 1.10 16.59 17.65
N ALA A 93 1.96 17.51 18.07
CA ALA A 93 1.64 18.93 18.14
C ALA A 93 1.28 19.54 16.77
N HIS A 94 1.74 18.93 15.68
CA HIS A 94 1.45 19.37 14.31
C HIS A 94 0.55 18.40 13.54
N HIS A 95 -0.03 17.42 14.22
CA HIS A 95 -0.88 16.40 13.60
C HIS A 95 -2.29 16.48 14.20
N PRO A 96 -3.36 16.48 13.38
CA PRO A 96 -4.71 16.38 13.90
C PRO A 96 -4.88 15.10 14.73
N VAL A 97 -5.40 15.25 15.93
CA VAL A 97 -5.52 14.15 16.90
C VAL A 97 -6.86 13.42 16.85
N ASP A 98 -7.47 13.36 15.69
CA ASP A 98 -8.79 12.74 15.46
C ASP A 98 -8.89 11.31 15.97
N CYS A 99 -7.76 10.59 15.99
CA CYS A 99 -7.69 9.23 16.52
C CYS A 99 -7.52 9.16 18.05
N HIS A 100 -7.21 10.28 18.72
CA HIS A 100 -7.09 10.38 20.18
C HIS A 100 -8.33 10.99 20.84
N HIS A 101 -9.14 11.74 20.09
CA HIS A 101 -10.38 12.32 20.57
C HIS A 101 -11.57 11.72 19.83
N CYS A 102 -12.60 11.36 20.57
CA CYS A 102 -13.89 11.05 19.96
C CYS A 102 -14.64 12.35 19.70
N LEU A 103 -14.67 12.81 18.46
CA LEU A 103 -15.39 14.02 18.08
C LEU A 103 -16.88 13.98 18.45
N ARG A 104 -17.47 12.79 18.62
CA ARG A 104 -18.88 12.61 18.99
C ARG A 104 -19.16 12.83 20.46
N ILE A 105 -18.21 12.52 21.33
CA ILE A 105 -18.37 12.66 22.77
C ILE A 105 -17.49 13.75 23.35
N GLY A 106 -16.63 14.37 22.54
CA GLY A 106 -15.78 15.49 22.98
C GLY A 106 -14.69 15.11 23.97
N SER A 107 -14.44 13.81 24.19
CA SER A 107 -13.46 13.31 25.17
C SER A 107 -12.34 12.51 24.53
N SER A 108 -11.24 12.33 25.26
CA SER A 108 -10.16 11.42 24.87
C SER A 108 -10.64 9.98 24.83
N LYS A 109 -10.31 9.25 23.78
CA LYS A 109 -10.66 7.82 23.64
C LYS A 109 -10.07 6.95 24.76
N GLU A 110 -9.02 7.40 25.43
CA GLU A 110 -8.29 6.61 26.42
C GLU A 110 -8.75 6.86 27.85
N GLU A 111 -9.31 8.04 28.13
CA GLU A 111 -9.69 8.42 29.50
C GLU A 111 -11.13 8.06 29.88
N ASP A 112 -12.07 8.07 28.90
CA ASP A 112 -13.50 8.01 29.20
C ASP A 112 -14.25 6.83 28.55
N LEU A 113 -13.57 6.00 27.76
CA LEU A 113 -14.22 4.89 27.07
C LEU A 113 -13.56 3.55 27.41
N ASP A 114 -14.41 2.57 27.79
CA ASP A 114 -14.01 1.17 27.71
C ASP A 114 -13.38 0.91 26.32
N PRO A 115 -12.14 0.38 26.24
CA PRO A 115 -11.49 0.03 24.98
C PRO A 115 -12.38 -0.78 24.06
N LYS A 116 -13.23 -1.65 24.59
CA LYS A 116 -14.23 -2.41 23.83
C LYS A 116 -15.30 -1.52 23.19
N PHE A 117 -15.69 -0.43 23.82
CA PHE A 117 -16.64 0.51 23.24
C PHE A 117 -16.01 1.30 22.10
N CYS A 118 -14.76 1.68 22.24
CA CYS A 118 -14.01 2.35 21.17
C CYS A 118 -13.78 1.41 19.97
N GLU A 119 -13.56 0.11 20.22
CA GLU A 119 -13.50 -0.91 19.17
C GLU A 119 -14.84 -1.11 18.45
N MET A 120 -15.95 -0.87 19.12
CA MET A 120 -17.31 -0.90 18.53
C MET A 120 -17.72 0.40 17.85
N CYS A 121 -17.02 1.52 18.14
CA CYS A 121 -17.27 2.82 17.52
C CYS A 121 -16.59 2.88 16.15
N PHE A 122 -17.21 2.37 15.12
CA PHE A 122 -16.73 2.26 13.73
C PHE A 122 -16.61 3.60 12.97
N TRP A 123 -16.64 4.71 13.67
CA TRP A 123 -16.81 6.04 13.10
C TRP A 123 -15.61 6.96 13.37
N CYS A 124 -14.41 6.40 13.47
CA CYS A 124 -13.24 7.26 13.53
C CYS A 124 -13.07 8.00 12.21
N ASP A 125 -12.97 9.33 12.30
CA ASP A 125 -12.85 10.19 11.12
C ASP A 125 -11.49 10.05 10.40
N CYS A 126 -10.50 9.45 11.07
CA CYS A 126 -9.22 9.19 10.45
C CYS A 126 -9.26 7.91 9.59
N VAL A 127 -9.03 8.06 8.29
CA VAL A 127 -8.99 6.95 7.31
C VAL A 127 -7.93 5.88 7.61
N ARG A 128 -6.95 6.16 8.46
CA ARG A 128 -5.87 5.22 8.87
C ARG A 128 -6.02 4.70 10.29
N ASP A 129 -7.12 4.99 10.98
CA ASP A 129 -7.34 4.45 12.33
C ASP A 129 -7.22 2.92 12.35
N GLY A 130 -6.45 2.40 13.30
CA GLY A 130 -6.14 0.97 13.43
C GLY A 130 -4.90 0.48 12.66
N ILE A 131 -4.51 1.15 11.56
CA ILE A 131 -3.34 0.78 10.74
C ILE A 131 -2.27 1.88 10.67
N CYS A 132 -2.48 3.02 11.32
CA CYS A 132 -1.55 4.14 11.33
C CYS A 132 -0.29 3.82 12.14
N GLU A 133 0.90 3.94 11.53
CA GLU A 133 2.17 3.71 12.22
C GLU A 133 2.40 4.72 13.35
N LEU A 134 1.98 5.99 13.17
CA LEU A 134 2.08 7.00 14.22
C LEU A 134 1.21 6.65 15.43
N GLN A 135 -0.04 6.22 15.20
CA GLN A 135 -0.94 5.78 16.26
C GLN A 135 -0.37 4.59 17.03
N LYS A 136 0.20 3.61 16.32
CA LYS A 136 0.87 2.45 16.93
C LYS A 136 2.02 2.87 17.83
N LEU A 137 2.88 3.78 17.37
CA LEU A 137 3.99 4.30 18.15
C LEU A 137 3.51 5.09 19.39
N ASN A 138 2.46 5.90 19.24
CA ASN A 138 1.88 6.63 20.37
C ASN A 138 1.37 5.68 21.48
N ARG A 139 0.75 4.58 21.09
CA ARG A 139 0.32 3.53 22.06
C ARG A 139 1.52 2.82 22.67
N GLU A 140 2.54 2.48 21.90
CA GLU A 140 3.77 1.80 22.37
C GLU A 140 4.53 2.63 23.41
N TYR A 141 4.56 3.96 23.21
CA TYR A 141 5.28 4.90 24.10
C TYR A 141 4.37 5.60 25.09
N HIS A 142 3.11 5.21 25.22
CA HIS A 142 2.13 5.80 26.15
C HIS A 142 2.11 7.34 26.08
N VAL A 143 1.84 7.87 24.88
CA VAL A 143 1.74 9.32 24.63
C VAL A 143 0.32 9.78 24.99
N ASP A 144 0.05 9.87 26.28
CA ASP A 144 -1.28 10.20 26.83
C ASP A 144 -1.46 11.71 26.97
N VAL A 145 -0.34 12.44 27.16
CA VAL A 145 -0.33 13.89 27.38
C VAL A 145 0.42 14.58 26.25
N LEU A 146 -0.21 15.59 25.66
CA LEU A 146 0.39 16.46 24.66
C LEU A 146 0.78 17.80 25.34
N PRO A 147 2.05 17.98 25.74
CA PRO A 147 2.49 19.18 26.47
C PRO A 147 2.59 20.41 25.57
N PHE A 148 2.50 20.22 24.26
CA PHE A 148 2.53 21.28 23.26
C PHE A 148 1.12 21.56 22.74
N PRO A 149 0.78 22.85 22.46
CA PRO A 149 -0.51 23.14 21.83
C PRO A 149 -0.62 22.43 20.47
N VAL A 150 -1.75 21.74 20.28
CA VAL A 150 -2.04 21.06 19.02
C VAL A 150 -2.53 22.12 18.01
N GLU A 151 -1.84 22.19 16.87
CA GLU A 151 -2.28 23.02 15.77
C GLU A 151 -3.37 22.27 14.99
N GLY A 152 -4.49 22.93 14.78
CA GLY A 152 -5.60 22.37 14.00
C GLY A 152 -5.28 22.25 12.50
N TYR A 153 -6.33 22.04 11.71
CA TYR A 153 -6.21 21.97 10.25
C TYR A 153 -5.79 23.33 9.68
N ARG A 154 -4.67 23.35 8.93
CA ARG A 154 -4.08 24.55 8.32
C ARG A 154 -4.27 24.59 6.81
N TYR A 155 -4.36 23.45 6.18
CA TYR A 155 -4.38 23.31 4.73
C TYR A 155 -5.69 22.69 4.27
N PRO A 156 -6.22 23.09 3.12
CA PRO A 156 -7.31 22.36 2.50
C PRO A 156 -6.85 20.95 2.12
N VAL A 157 -7.77 20.00 2.19
CA VAL A 157 -7.56 18.67 1.65
C VAL A 157 -7.62 18.76 0.13
N ASP A 158 -6.65 18.15 -0.54
CA ASP A 158 -6.64 18.03 -2.00
C ASP A 158 -7.26 16.69 -2.38
N ASP A 159 -8.51 16.71 -2.75
CA ASP A 159 -9.34 15.59 -3.21
C ASP A 159 -9.64 15.67 -4.72
N SER A 160 -8.80 16.40 -5.45
CA SER A 160 -8.91 16.54 -6.91
C SER A 160 -8.75 15.22 -7.68
N LEU A 161 -8.12 14.20 -7.06
CA LEU A 161 -8.12 12.80 -7.50
C LEU A 161 -8.76 11.91 -6.44
N HIS A 162 -9.61 10.98 -6.85
CA HIS A 162 -10.18 9.97 -5.93
C HIS A 162 -9.19 8.87 -5.57
N SER A 163 -8.20 8.63 -6.43
CA SER A 163 -7.15 7.63 -6.25
C SER A 163 -6.02 8.07 -5.32
N VAL A 164 -5.80 9.37 -5.17
CA VAL A 164 -4.77 9.93 -4.28
C VAL A 164 -5.28 11.23 -3.67
N ILE A 165 -5.96 11.13 -2.55
CA ILE A 165 -6.36 12.27 -1.72
C ILE A 165 -5.17 12.67 -0.85
N ARG A 166 -4.85 13.97 -0.79
CA ARG A 166 -3.73 14.51 -0.03
C ARG A 166 -4.23 15.43 1.09
N ASP A 167 -4.08 14.97 2.33
CA ASP A 167 -4.29 15.77 3.54
C ASP A 167 -2.95 16.17 4.14
N ALA A 168 -2.48 17.37 3.82
CA ALA A 168 -1.20 17.88 4.29
C ALA A 168 -1.15 18.07 5.82
N ASN A 169 -2.30 18.19 6.49
CA ASN A 169 -2.38 18.34 7.94
C ASN A 169 -1.94 17.06 8.67
N LYS A 170 -2.18 15.90 8.08
CA LYS A 170 -1.80 14.58 8.62
C LYS A 170 -0.38 14.14 8.23
N CYS A 171 0.37 15.01 7.56
CA CYS A 171 1.70 14.69 7.07
C CYS A 171 2.77 14.84 8.16
N VAL A 172 3.44 13.74 8.51
CA VAL A 172 4.57 13.71 9.46
C VAL A 172 5.93 14.01 8.80
N LYS A 173 5.93 14.45 7.56
CA LYS A 173 7.11 14.91 6.80
C LYS A 173 8.21 13.83 6.70
N CYS A 174 7.82 12.57 6.64
CA CYS A 174 8.73 11.41 6.61
C CYS A 174 9.43 11.21 5.25
N ARG A 175 8.94 11.85 4.18
CA ARG A 175 9.44 11.80 2.79
C ARG A 175 9.25 10.49 2.04
N ARG A 176 8.79 9.40 2.65
CA ARG A 176 8.64 8.09 1.99
C ARG A 176 7.94 8.19 0.63
N CYS A 177 6.85 8.96 0.53
CA CYS A 177 6.08 9.14 -0.70
C CYS A 177 6.85 9.93 -1.77
N VAL A 178 7.72 10.87 -1.38
CA VAL A 178 8.58 11.62 -2.29
C VAL A 178 9.62 10.69 -2.89
N ASP A 179 10.31 9.92 -2.05
CA ASP A 179 11.37 9.01 -2.49
C ASP A 179 10.80 7.91 -3.39
N VAL A 180 9.66 7.31 -3.02
CA VAL A 180 9.00 6.32 -3.88
C VAL A 180 8.56 6.92 -5.22
N CYS A 181 8.01 8.13 -5.23
CA CYS A 181 7.57 8.78 -6.46
C CYS A 181 8.75 9.10 -7.38
N ASN A 182 9.90 9.49 -6.82
CA ASN A 182 11.06 9.94 -7.56
C ASN A 182 12.01 8.80 -7.92
N ASP A 183 12.43 8.03 -6.91
CA ASP A 183 13.54 7.08 -7.05
C ASP A 183 13.08 5.71 -7.52
N VAL A 184 11.84 5.31 -7.15
CA VAL A 184 11.27 4.02 -7.54
C VAL A 184 10.43 4.13 -8.81
N GLN A 185 9.48 5.09 -8.82
CA GLN A 185 8.52 5.23 -9.91
C GLN A 185 8.98 6.17 -11.02
N SER A 186 10.06 6.93 -10.82
CA SER A 186 10.60 7.90 -11.79
C SER A 186 9.57 8.91 -12.33
N VAL A 187 8.49 9.14 -11.58
CA VAL A 187 7.41 10.07 -11.97
C VAL A 187 7.79 11.51 -11.63
N HIS A 188 8.46 11.72 -10.49
CA HIS A 188 8.91 13.02 -9.99
C HIS A 188 7.78 14.04 -9.77
N ASN A 189 6.62 13.56 -9.32
CA ASN A 189 5.47 14.43 -9.06
C ASN A 189 5.47 15.02 -7.65
N LEU A 190 5.90 14.27 -6.64
CA LEU A 190 5.89 14.72 -5.26
C LEU A 190 7.21 15.34 -4.85
N ALA A 191 7.14 16.46 -4.13
CA ALA A 191 8.28 17.19 -3.63
C ALA A 191 8.01 17.80 -2.26
N LEU A 192 9.06 18.29 -1.61
CA LEU A 192 8.98 19.07 -0.40
C LEU A 192 8.90 20.56 -0.74
N PHE A 193 7.93 21.24 -0.19
CA PHE A 193 7.65 22.64 -0.44
C PHE A 193 7.61 23.44 0.86
N GLY A 194 8.03 24.73 0.79
CA GLY A 194 7.96 25.65 1.91
C GLY A 194 9.17 25.56 2.86
N ARG A 195 9.10 26.29 3.97
CA ARG A 195 10.13 26.36 5.02
C ARG A 195 9.49 26.39 6.40
N GLY A 196 10.20 25.94 7.42
CA GLY A 196 9.73 25.96 8.81
C GLY A 196 8.37 25.26 8.97
N GLN A 197 7.39 25.98 9.47
CA GLN A 197 6.03 25.44 9.68
C GLN A 197 5.29 25.16 8.38
N GLU A 198 5.58 25.92 7.30
CA GLU A 198 5.00 25.72 5.98
C GLU A 198 5.57 24.54 5.21
N TYR A 199 6.57 23.85 5.79
CA TYR A 199 7.22 22.70 5.15
C TYR A 199 6.26 21.53 5.05
N ARG A 200 5.93 21.13 3.82
CA ARG A 200 4.98 20.05 3.52
C ARG A 200 5.33 19.29 2.25
N VAL A 201 4.79 18.10 2.10
CA VAL A 201 4.81 17.34 0.85
C VAL A 201 3.67 17.81 -0.03
N THR A 202 3.96 18.10 -1.30
CA THR A 202 2.97 18.54 -2.28
C THR A 202 3.36 18.07 -3.68
N ALA A 203 2.44 18.19 -4.64
CA ALA A 203 2.78 18.05 -6.04
C ALA A 203 3.66 19.22 -6.52
N ALA A 204 4.33 19.04 -7.63
CA ALA A 204 5.20 20.05 -8.21
C ALA A 204 4.46 21.41 -8.36
N MET A 205 5.10 22.51 -7.94
CA MET A 205 4.56 23.86 -7.94
C MET A 205 3.30 24.07 -7.05
N ASP A 206 3.09 23.18 -6.08
CA ASP A 206 1.93 23.20 -5.17
C ASP A 206 0.56 23.13 -5.89
N LYS A 207 0.53 22.48 -7.05
CA LYS A 207 -0.69 22.28 -7.83
C LYS A 207 -1.58 21.21 -7.20
N PRO A 208 -2.89 21.22 -7.50
CA PRO A 208 -3.76 20.09 -7.24
C PRO A 208 -3.23 18.80 -7.89
N MET A 209 -3.46 17.65 -7.27
CA MET A 209 -2.96 16.35 -7.77
C MET A 209 -3.46 16.07 -9.20
N ALA A 210 -4.70 16.44 -9.53
CA ALA A 210 -5.28 16.24 -10.86
C ALA A 210 -4.59 17.06 -11.97
N GLU A 211 -4.00 18.20 -11.63
CA GLU A 211 -3.30 19.10 -12.57
C GLU A 211 -1.78 18.86 -12.61
N SER A 212 -1.32 17.84 -11.91
CA SER A 212 0.09 17.51 -11.77
C SER A 212 0.50 16.34 -12.67
N LEU A 213 1.79 15.99 -12.67
CA LEU A 213 2.33 14.85 -13.43
C LEU A 213 1.96 13.47 -12.81
N CYS A 214 0.95 13.40 -11.96
CA CYS A 214 0.56 12.19 -11.27
C CYS A 214 0.00 11.13 -12.25
N VAL A 215 0.67 9.99 -12.35
CA VAL A 215 0.25 8.86 -13.17
C VAL A 215 -0.75 7.93 -12.47
N ARG A 216 -1.17 8.27 -11.26
CA ARG A 216 -2.17 7.55 -10.43
C ARG A 216 -1.77 6.13 -10.07
N CYS A 217 -0.49 5.84 -9.91
CA CYS A 217 0.00 4.51 -9.54
C CYS A 217 -0.32 4.08 -8.09
N GLY A 218 -0.71 5.01 -7.20
CA GLY A 218 -1.08 4.73 -5.81
C GLY A 218 0.09 4.43 -4.85
N ARG A 219 1.34 4.32 -5.33
CA ARG A 219 2.49 3.90 -4.50
C ARG A 219 2.81 4.85 -3.35
N CYS A 220 2.54 6.13 -3.50
CA CYS A 220 2.65 7.10 -2.41
C CYS A 220 1.65 6.85 -1.27
N VAL A 221 0.48 6.29 -1.57
CA VAL A 221 -0.51 5.85 -0.58
C VAL A 221 -0.03 4.61 0.17
N ASP A 222 0.59 3.63 -0.53
CA ASP A 222 1.13 2.40 0.08
C ASP A 222 2.12 2.71 1.20
N VAL A 223 3.03 3.65 0.96
CA VAL A 223 4.15 3.95 1.87
C VAL A 223 3.84 5.02 2.90
N CYS A 224 2.68 5.65 2.83
CA CYS A 224 2.31 6.69 3.80
C CYS A 224 2.04 6.08 5.18
N PRO A 225 2.80 6.45 6.23
CA PRO A 225 2.63 5.88 7.56
C PRO A 225 1.40 6.42 8.31
N THR A 226 0.79 7.49 7.79
CA THR A 226 -0.37 8.17 8.36
C THR A 226 -1.49 8.31 7.36
N GLY A 227 -2.57 9.02 7.69
CA GLY A 227 -3.68 9.35 6.77
C GLY A 227 -3.42 10.52 5.83
N ALA A 228 -2.17 10.97 5.67
CA ALA A 228 -1.86 12.13 4.83
C ALA A 228 -2.05 11.86 3.33
N LEU A 229 -1.82 10.61 2.89
CA LEU A 229 -2.14 10.14 1.54
C LEU A 229 -3.04 8.92 1.67
N HIS A 230 -4.19 8.95 1.02
CA HIS A 230 -5.18 7.88 1.04
C HIS A 230 -6.03 7.91 -0.24
N MET A 231 -6.85 6.90 -0.41
CA MET A 231 -7.88 6.86 -1.46
C MET A 231 -9.24 7.24 -0.89
N ASP A 232 -10.16 7.62 -1.74
CA ASP A 232 -11.57 7.80 -1.38
C ASP A 232 -12.17 6.48 -0.85
N GLU A 233 -12.87 6.52 0.27
CA GLU A 233 -13.48 5.33 0.87
C GLU A 233 -14.82 4.99 0.21
N SER A 234 -15.08 3.70 0.00
CA SER A 234 -16.29 3.21 -0.66
C SER A 234 -17.24 2.47 0.30
N ILE A 235 -16.99 2.53 1.62
CA ILE A 235 -17.68 1.72 2.64
C ILE A 235 -19.19 1.92 2.61
N ASP A 236 -19.66 3.16 2.75
CA ASP A 236 -21.10 3.44 2.88
C ASP A 236 -21.86 3.18 1.57
N LYS A 237 -21.25 3.50 0.43
CA LYS A 237 -21.82 3.20 -0.89
C LYS A 237 -21.93 1.70 -1.11
N MET A 238 -20.88 0.94 -0.79
CA MET A 238 -20.89 -0.52 -0.91
C MET A 238 -21.98 -1.15 -0.02
N LEU A 239 -22.07 -0.76 1.26
CA LEU A 239 -23.09 -1.25 2.17
C LEU A 239 -24.52 -0.90 1.69
N PHE A 240 -24.72 0.29 1.15
CA PHE A 240 -26.01 0.68 0.59
C PHE A 240 -26.43 -0.27 -0.54
N TYR A 241 -25.54 -0.58 -1.48
CA TYR A 241 -25.85 -1.47 -2.60
C TYR A 241 -25.95 -2.94 -2.19
N ALA A 242 -25.11 -3.41 -1.25
CA ALA A 242 -25.18 -4.77 -0.72
C ALA A 242 -26.51 -5.07 -0.01
N HIS A 243 -27.19 -4.04 0.55
CA HIS A 243 -28.50 -4.16 1.18
C HIS A 243 -29.66 -3.74 0.26
N SER A 244 -29.38 -3.37 -1.00
CA SER A 244 -30.42 -2.93 -1.94
C SER A 244 -31.12 -4.11 -2.60
N TYR A 245 -32.42 -4.12 -2.60
CA TYR A 245 -33.21 -5.12 -3.35
C TYR A 245 -33.19 -4.91 -4.87
N GLN A 246 -32.80 -3.73 -5.33
CA GLN A 246 -32.80 -3.38 -6.75
C GLN A 246 -31.44 -3.68 -7.43
N ALA A 247 -30.36 -3.58 -6.70
CA ALA A 247 -29.03 -3.86 -7.22
C ALA A 247 -28.61 -5.30 -6.96
N LYS A 248 -27.85 -5.88 -7.87
CA LYS A 248 -27.14 -7.14 -7.68
C LYS A 248 -25.66 -6.87 -7.52
N THR A 249 -25.05 -7.45 -6.49
CA THR A 249 -23.64 -7.22 -6.17
C THR A 249 -22.82 -8.47 -6.43
N ILE A 250 -21.77 -8.32 -7.25
CA ILE A 250 -20.81 -9.40 -7.54
C ILE A 250 -19.43 -8.96 -7.06
N GLY A 251 -18.82 -9.78 -6.19
CA GLY A 251 -17.53 -9.53 -5.59
C GLY A 251 -16.40 -10.36 -6.18
N MET A 252 -15.16 -9.87 -6.05
CA MET A 252 -13.92 -10.63 -6.23
C MET A 252 -12.99 -10.33 -5.06
N VAL A 253 -12.35 -11.36 -4.52
CA VAL A 253 -11.39 -11.25 -3.43
C VAL A 253 -10.01 -11.61 -3.94
N SER A 254 -9.06 -10.70 -3.80
CA SER A 254 -7.65 -10.98 -4.07
C SER A 254 -6.98 -11.63 -2.86
N SER A 255 -6.20 -12.68 -3.10
CA SER A 255 -5.39 -13.35 -2.08
C SER A 255 -4.37 -12.41 -1.43
N SER A 256 -3.95 -11.36 -2.12
CA SER A 256 -3.03 -10.33 -1.61
C SER A 256 -3.53 -9.63 -0.34
N LEU A 257 -4.84 -9.63 -0.11
CA LEU A 257 -5.49 -8.96 1.02
C LEU A 257 -5.37 -9.73 2.35
N LEU A 258 -5.15 -11.05 2.31
CA LEU A 258 -5.26 -11.92 3.47
C LEU A 258 -4.31 -11.53 4.60
N GLY A 259 -3.04 -11.27 4.29
CA GLY A 259 -2.04 -10.90 5.29
C GLY A 259 -2.36 -9.60 6.04
N ASP A 260 -2.98 -8.63 5.39
CA ASP A 260 -3.38 -7.38 6.03
C ASP A 260 -4.67 -7.56 6.85
N LEU A 261 -5.60 -8.41 6.40
CA LEU A 261 -6.77 -8.78 7.20
C LEU A 261 -6.38 -9.56 8.45
N GLU A 262 -5.39 -10.46 8.37
CA GLU A 262 -4.85 -11.16 9.54
C GLU A 262 -4.31 -10.20 10.59
N LYS A 263 -3.50 -9.23 10.17
CA LYS A 263 -2.96 -8.19 11.08
C LYS A 263 -4.07 -7.38 11.75
N LEU A 264 -5.09 -6.96 10.99
CA LEU A 264 -6.22 -6.18 11.50
C LEU A 264 -7.10 -6.98 12.47
N ASN A 265 -7.19 -8.29 12.29
CA ASN A 265 -7.98 -9.19 13.17
C ASN A 265 -7.13 -9.86 14.26
N ASN A 266 -5.86 -9.45 14.44
CA ASN A 266 -4.92 -10.06 15.39
C ASN A 266 -4.79 -11.59 15.23
N MET A 267 -4.85 -12.09 14.01
CA MET A 267 -4.70 -13.50 13.67
C MET A 267 -3.23 -13.86 13.43
N VAL A 268 -2.91 -15.14 13.58
CA VAL A 268 -1.57 -15.65 13.25
C VAL A 268 -1.38 -15.57 11.74
N PRO A 269 -0.24 -15.06 11.24
CA PRO A 269 0.03 -14.97 9.82
C PRO A 269 -0.10 -16.33 9.10
N GLY A 270 -0.78 -16.33 7.95
CA GLY A 270 -1.00 -17.53 7.13
C GLY A 270 -2.14 -18.45 7.60
N THR A 271 -2.97 -18.00 8.55
CA THR A 271 -4.09 -18.82 9.07
C THR A 271 -5.46 -18.44 8.52
N LEU A 272 -5.59 -17.30 7.85
CA LEU A 272 -6.86 -16.84 7.28
C LEU A 272 -7.10 -17.51 5.92
N ASP A 273 -8.14 -18.33 5.88
CA ASP A 273 -8.66 -18.90 4.64
C ASP A 273 -9.48 -17.86 3.85
N ILE A 274 -9.22 -17.72 2.56
CA ILE A 274 -9.97 -16.86 1.65
C ILE A 274 -11.47 -17.17 1.64
N HIS A 275 -11.83 -18.44 1.82
CA HIS A 275 -13.22 -18.89 1.89
C HIS A 275 -13.98 -18.32 3.09
N LYS A 276 -13.29 -17.95 4.17
CA LYS A 276 -13.89 -17.22 5.30
C LYS A 276 -14.19 -15.76 4.94
N VAL A 277 -13.32 -15.13 4.16
CA VAL A 277 -13.56 -13.77 3.66
C VAL A 277 -14.74 -13.74 2.71
N VAL A 278 -14.84 -14.74 1.83
CA VAL A 278 -16.00 -14.93 0.93
C VAL A 278 -17.29 -15.12 1.72
N ALA A 279 -17.27 -16.00 2.72
CA ALA A 279 -18.43 -16.20 3.61
C ALA A 279 -18.85 -14.90 4.32
N GLY A 280 -17.86 -14.10 4.73
CA GLY A 280 -18.09 -12.77 5.31
C GLY A 280 -18.78 -11.83 4.35
N LEU A 281 -18.35 -11.76 3.09
CA LEU A 281 -18.97 -10.93 2.05
C LEU A 281 -20.42 -11.33 1.77
N LEU A 282 -20.68 -12.62 1.63
CA LEU A 282 -22.04 -13.13 1.44
C LEU A 282 -22.94 -12.76 2.64
N LYS A 283 -22.41 -12.84 3.87
CA LYS A 283 -23.14 -12.42 5.08
C LYS A 283 -23.40 -10.91 5.12
N VAL A 284 -22.52 -10.10 4.55
CA VAL A 284 -22.72 -8.64 4.41
C VAL A 284 -23.82 -8.31 3.41
N GLY A 285 -24.15 -9.22 2.49
CA GLY A 285 -25.19 -9.02 1.49
C GLY A 285 -24.67 -8.95 0.04
N VAL A 286 -23.38 -9.24 -0.20
CA VAL A 286 -22.89 -9.47 -1.57
C VAL A 286 -23.56 -10.73 -2.12
N ASP A 287 -24.20 -10.64 -3.30
CA ASP A 287 -25.00 -11.74 -3.84
C ASP A 287 -24.14 -12.91 -4.33
N GLN A 288 -23.01 -12.61 -4.93
CA GLN A 288 -22.10 -13.62 -5.52
C GLN A 288 -20.65 -13.19 -5.41
N VAL A 289 -19.73 -14.15 -5.31
CA VAL A 289 -18.28 -13.92 -5.39
C VAL A 289 -17.69 -14.79 -6.48
N ILE A 290 -16.87 -14.18 -7.34
CA ILE A 290 -16.13 -14.84 -8.42
C ILE A 290 -14.67 -15.00 -7.96
N SER A 291 -14.04 -16.11 -8.32
CA SER A 291 -12.63 -16.35 -8.03
C SER A 291 -11.71 -15.38 -8.81
N GLU A 292 -10.71 -14.83 -8.12
CA GLU A 292 -9.66 -14.02 -8.74
C GLU A 292 -8.93 -14.79 -9.85
N GLU A 293 -8.78 -16.11 -9.72
CA GLU A 293 -8.09 -16.97 -10.68
C GLU A 293 -8.74 -16.94 -12.07
N GLN A 294 -10.07 -16.83 -12.14
CA GLN A 294 -10.78 -16.70 -13.42
C GLN A 294 -10.43 -15.39 -14.12
N ALA A 295 -10.40 -14.31 -13.37
CA ALA A 295 -10.04 -13.00 -13.91
C ALA A 295 -8.56 -12.93 -14.33
N ILE A 296 -7.67 -13.55 -13.55
CA ILE A 296 -6.25 -13.71 -13.88
C ILE A 296 -6.10 -14.55 -15.16
N GLY A 297 -6.83 -15.67 -15.25
CA GLY A 297 -6.84 -16.54 -16.43
C GLY A 297 -7.25 -15.80 -17.71
N ALA A 298 -8.33 -15.02 -17.66
CA ALA A 298 -8.81 -14.23 -18.79
C ALA A 298 -7.80 -13.13 -19.20
N SER A 299 -7.25 -12.39 -18.22
CA SER A 299 -6.20 -11.40 -18.49
C SER A 299 -4.96 -12.02 -19.10
N ARG A 300 -4.55 -13.20 -18.64
CA ARG A 300 -3.42 -13.96 -19.17
C ARG A 300 -3.66 -14.42 -20.61
N GLN A 301 -4.82 -15.00 -20.91
CA GLN A 301 -5.17 -15.43 -22.26
C GLN A 301 -5.10 -14.27 -23.25
N ALA A 302 -5.56 -13.08 -22.85
CA ALA A 302 -5.45 -11.88 -23.65
C ALA A 302 -3.98 -11.49 -23.92
N ALA A 303 -3.11 -11.58 -22.91
CA ALA A 303 -1.67 -11.32 -23.07
C ALA A 303 -1.01 -12.35 -23.99
N GLU A 304 -1.31 -13.64 -23.83
CA GLU A 304 -0.78 -14.73 -24.66
C GLU A 304 -1.20 -14.59 -26.12
N ALA A 305 -2.45 -14.17 -26.37
CA ALA A 305 -2.93 -13.90 -27.72
C ALA A 305 -2.16 -12.74 -28.39
N LEU A 306 -1.84 -11.67 -27.65
CA LEU A 306 -1.01 -10.58 -28.17
C LEU A 306 0.40 -11.06 -28.52
N ILE A 307 1.03 -11.83 -27.65
CA ILE A 307 2.39 -12.38 -27.86
C ILE A 307 2.41 -13.36 -29.02
N GLY A 308 1.36 -14.21 -29.14
CA GLY A 308 1.26 -15.21 -30.21
C GLY A 308 1.07 -14.60 -31.60
N ASN A 309 0.35 -13.48 -31.67
CA ASN A 309 0.10 -12.77 -32.93
C ASN A 309 1.21 -11.79 -33.33
N ALA A 310 2.20 -11.57 -32.46
CA ALA A 310 3.29 -10.65 -32.75
C ALA A 310 4.28 -11.22 -33.76
N SER A 311 4.55 -10.47 -34.82
CA SER A 311 5.54 -10.82 -35.86
C SER A 311 6.98 -10.37 -35.53
N GLY A 312 7.20 -9.75 -34.37
CA GLY A 312 8.50 -9.24 -33.89
C GLY A 312 8.46 -8.85 -32.41
N PRO A 313 9.47 -8.13 -31.92
CA PRO A 313 9.50 -7.65 -30.54
C PRO A 313 8.25 -6.86 -30.15
N ILE A 314 7.66 -7.17 -29.00
CA ILE A 314 6.42 -6.57 -28.53
C ILE A 314 6.56 -6.03 -27.11
N ILE A 315 5.96 -4.89 -26.83
CA ILE A 315 5.82 -4.31 -25.49
C ILE A 315 4.37 -4.48 -25.04
N ILE A 316 4.16 -5.09 -23.88
CA ILE A 316 2.80 -5.33 -23.36
C ILE A 316 2.64 -4.76 -21.95
N SER A 317 1.43 -4.32 -21.63
CA SER A 317 1.07 -3.91 -20.25
C SER A 317 -0.43 -4.08 -20.01
N ASN A 318 -0.81 -4.37 -18.78
CA ASN A 318 -2.18 -4.31 -18.28
C ASN A 318 -2.38 -3.21 -17.22
N SER A 319 -1.36 -2.40 -16.98
CA SER A 319 -1.35 -1.33 -16.01
C SER A 319 -1.79 -0.01 -16.64
N PHE A 320 -2.82 0.62 -16.06
CA PHE A 320 -3.22 1.95 -16.51
C PHE A 320 -2.21 3.03 -16.07
N ALA A 321 -1.50 2.82 -14.96
CA ALA A 321 -0.44 3.73 -14.53
C ALA A 321 0.74 3.73 -15.52
N VAL A 322 1.08 2.55 -16.08
CA VAL A 322 2.04 2.46 -17.20
C VAL A 322 1.52 3.23 -18.40
N ARG A 323 0.22 3.10 -18.75
CA ARG A 323 -0.38 3.85 -19.86
C ARG A 323 -0.21 5.36 -19.69
N ASN A 324 -0.54 5.88 -18.51
CA ASN A 324 -0.36 7.30 -18.18
C ASN A 324 1.12 7.71 -18.20
N PHE A 325 1.99 6.86 -17.66
CA PHE A 325 3.43 7.12 -17.63
C PHE A 325 4.05 7.16 -19.01
N VAL A 326 3.70 6.22 -19.87
CA VAL A 326 4.18 6.18 -21.27
C VAL A 326 3.68 7.39 -22.05
N ALA A 327 2.40 7.75 -21.90
CA ALA A 327 1.84 8.92 -22.57
C ALA A 327 2.53 10.22 -22.15
N GLU A 328 2.97 10.33 -20.90
CA GLU A 328 3.62 11.52 -20.36
C GLU A 328 5.13 11.57 -20.66
N LYS A 329 5.85 10.45 -20.50
CA LYS A 329 7.31 10.41 -20.56
C LYS A 329 7.88 9.89 -21.88
N PHE A 330 7.14 9.06 -22.58
CA PHE A 330 7.57 8.39 -23.82
C PHE A 330 6.45 8.42 -24.88
N PRO A 331 5.92 9.60 -25.24
CA PRO A 331 4.77 9.69 -26.14
C PRO A 331 5.04 9.05 -27.51
N GLU A 332 6.29 9.04 -27.97
CA GLU A 332 6.71 8.40 -29.21
C GLU A 332 6.65 6.87 -29.19
N LEU A 333 6.58 6.27 -28.00
CA LEU A 333 6.42 4.83 -27.84
C LEU A 333 4.99 4.42 -27.51
N ALA A 334 4.07 5.35 -27.29
CA ALA A 334 2.70 5.07 -26.85
C ALA A 334 1.97 4.09 -27.79
N GLU A 335 2.14 4.23 -29.10
CA GLU A 335 1.54 3.34 -30.09
C GLU A 335 2.20 1.95 -30.20
N LYS A 336 3.41 1.80 -29.65
CA LYS A 336 4.14 0.53 -29.64
C LYS A 336 3.80 -0.36 -28.44
N VAL A 337 3.16 0.21 -27.42
CA VAL A 337 2.74 -0.54 -26.23
C VAL A 337 1.35 -1.14 -26.46
N CYS A 338 1.27 -2.45 -26.47
CA CYS A 338 0.02 -3.19 -26.62
C CYS A 338 -0.59 -3.40 -25.21
N TYR A 339 -1.80 -2.88 -25.01
CA TYR A 339 -2.50 -3.03 -23.75
C TYR A 339 -3.49 -4.19 -23.82
N TYR A 340 -3.51 -4.98 -22.74
CA TYR A 340 -4.48 -6.06 -22.55
C TYR A 340 -5.25 -5.83 -21.24
N PRO A 341 -6.44 -6.43 -21.07
CA PRO A 341 -7.28 -6.18 -19.91
C PRO A 341 -6.57 -6.51 -18.59
N SER A 342 -6.67 -5.61 -17.62
CA SER A 342 -6.25 -5.87 -16.25
C SER A 342 -7.12 -6.97 -15.62
N VAL A 343 -6.70 -7.50 -14.46
CA VAL A 343 -7.49 -8.49 -13.70
C VAL A 343 -8.86 -7.92 -13.34
N GLN A 344 -8.95 -6.63 -13.02
CA GLN A 344 -10.23 -5.98 -12.70
C GLN A 344 -11.14 -5.80 -13.93
N GLU A 345 -10.57 -5.42 -15.07
CA GLU A 345 -11.34 -5.32 -16.33
C GLU A 345 -11.85 -6.70 -16.76
N SER A 346 -11.02 -7.73 -16.63
CA SER A 346 -11.41 -9.12 -16.87
C SER A 346 -12.51 -9.57 -15.92
N PHE A 347 -12.39 -9.25 -14.64
CA PHE A 347 -13.42 -9.53 -13.64
C PHE A 347 -14.74 -8.82 -14.00
N ALA A 348 -14.70 -7.52 -14.34
CA ALA A 348 -15.89 -6.77 -14.69
C ALA A 348 -16.63 -7.38 -15.89
N THR A 349 -15.87 -7.88 -16.89
CA THR A 349 -16.42 -8.59 -18.06
C THR A 349 -17.08 -9.90 -17.65
N ILE A 350 -16.39 -10.73 -16.86
CA ILE A 350 -16.92 -12.01 -16.36
C ILE A 350 -18.17 -11.79 -15.49
N ALA A 351 -18.18 -10.75 -14.64
CA ALA A 351 -19.32 -10.43 -13.80
C ALA A 351 -20.55 -10.03 -14.62
N LYS A 352 -20.38 -9.27 -15.70
CA LYS A 352 -21.47 -8.93 -16.64
C LYS A 352 -22.01 -10.16 -17.35
N GLU A 353 -21.14 -10.98 -17.92
CA GLU A 353 -21.53 -12.24 -18.58
C GLU A 353 -22.26 -13.18 -17.63
N PHE A 354 -21.81 -13.26 -16.38
CA PHE A 354 -22.48 -14.05 -15.35
C PHE A 354 -23.86 -13.49 -15.04
N ALA A 355 -23.99 -12.17 -14.88
CA ALA A 355 -25.26 -11.51 -14.61
C ALA A 355 -26.27 -11.76 -15.75
N GLU A 356 -25.86 -11.62 -17.01
CA GLU A 356 -26.67 -11.91 -18.19
C GLU A 356 -27.17 -13.37 -18.22
N LYS A 357 -26.28 -14.34 -17.96
CA LYS A 357 -26.62 -15.77 -17.89
C LYS A 357 -27.63 -16.10 -16.79
N GLN A 358 -27.61 -15.33 -15.70
CA GLN A 358 -28.57 -15.47 -14.58
C GLN A 358 -29.85 -14.66 -14.81
N GLY A 359 -29.94 -13.87 -15.89
CA GLY A 359 -31.09 -13.01 -16.17
C GLY A 359 -31.17 -11.77 -15.27
N TYR A 360 -30.04 -11.34 -14.69
CA TYR A 360 -29.97 -10.10 -13.93
C TYR A 360 -29.88 -8.90 -14.86
N ASP A 361 -30.43 -7.78 -14.42
CA ASP A 361 -30.30 -6.51 -15.11
C ASP A 361 -28.86 -5.97 -14.95
N VAL A 362 -28.11 -5.90 -16.05
CA VAL A 362 -26.71 -5.46 -16.06
C VAL A 362 -26.57 -3.99 -15.67
N ASP A 363 -27.56 -3.16 -15.91
CA ASP A 363 -27.55 -1.74 -15.52
C ASP A 363 -27.65 -1.56 -14.00
N GLN A 364 -28.19 -2.55 -13.31
CA GLN A 364 -28.30 -2.59 -11.85
C GLN A 364 -27.21 -3.44 -11.19
N LEU A 365 -26.29 -4.01 -11.98
CA LEU A 365 -25.15 -4.74 -11.46
C LEU A 365 -24.16 -3.80 -10.78
N LYS A 366 -23.66 -4.21 -9.59
CA LYS A 366 -22.58 -3.56 -8.86
C LYS A 366 -21.43 -4.53 -8.64
N THR A 367 -20.25 -4.13 -9.05
CA THR A 367 -19.02 -4.91 -8.95
C THR A 367 -18.15 -4.43 -7.80
N VAL A 368 -17.64 -5.38 -6.99
CA VAL A 368 -16.84 -5.09 -5.79
C VAL A 368 -15.53 -5.87 -5.87
N VAL A 369 -14.39 -5.19 -5.82
CA VAL A 369 -13.07 -5.83 -5.76
C VAL A 369 -12.41 -5.56 -4.43
N LEU A 370 -11.96 -6.62 -3.77
CA LEU A 370 -11.15 -6.55 -2.55
C LEU A 370 -9.70 -6.82 -2.92
N THR A 371 -8.82 -5.83 -2.73
CA THR A 371 -7.40 -5.93 -3.12
C THR A 371 -6.50 -5.13 -2.19
N ALA A 372 -5.29 -5.62 -1.95
CA ALA A 372 -4.23 -4.85 -1.29
C ALA A 372 -3.49 -3.93 -2.27
N ASN A 373 -3.67 -4.09 -3.58
CA ASN A 373 -2.98 -3.30 -4.58
C ASN A 373 -3.70 -1.96 -4.81
N ASN A 374 -3.05 -0.86 -4.42
CA ASN A 374 -3.60 0.48 -4.56
C ASN A 374 -3.67 0.97 -6.03
N GLU A 375 -2.88 0.41 -6.95
CA GLU A 375 -3.05 0.70 -8.38
C GLU A 375 -4.42 0.21 -8.87
N ASN A 376 -4.81 -0.99 -8.46
CA ASN A 376 -6.13 -1.53 -8.78
C ASN A 376 -7.25 -0.65 -8.19
N GLY A 377 -7.07 -0.18 -6.94
CA GLY A 377 -7.97 0.78 -6.32
C GLY A 377 -8.06 2.09 -7.09
N ALA A 378 -6.93 2.62 -7.54
CA ALA A 378 -6.84 3.83 -8.33
C ALA A 378 -7.55 3.66 -9.70
N GLN A 379 -7.33 2.53 -10.38
CA GLN A 379 -7.98 2.22 -11.65
C GLN A 379 -9.51 2.23 -11.51
N ALA A 380 -10.04 1.58 -10.47
CA ALA A 380 -11.47 1.55 -10.21
C ALA A 380 -12.05 2.96 -9.99
N LYS A 381 -11.40 3.76 -9.15
CA LYS A 381 -11.90 5.07 -8.72
C LYS A 381 -11.82 6.14 -9.82
N GLU A 382 -10.78 6.09 -10.65
CA GLU A 382 -10.56 7.09 -11.71
C GLU A 382 -11.21 6.73 -13.04
N TYR A 383 -11.34 5.44 -13.36
CA TYR A 383 -11.81 4.98 -14.66
C TYR A 383 -13.11 4.18 -14.62
N GLY A 384 -13.63 3.89 -13.41
CA GLY A 384 -14.89 3.19 -13.24
C GLY A 384 -14.91 1.77 -13.81
N THR A 385 -13.76 1.10 -13.81
CA THR A 385 -13.65 -0.30 -14.31
C THR A 385 -14.46 -1.28 -13.49
N VAL A 386 -14.57 -1.01 -12.18
CA VAL A 386 -15.47 -1.65 -11.23
C VAL A 386 -16.12 -0.56 -10.36
N ASP A 387 -17.31 -0.85 -9.80
CA ASP A 387 -18.04 0.14 -9.01
C ASP A 387 -17.34 0.45 -7.68
N PHE A 388 -16.78 -0.59 -7.03
CA PHE A 388 -16.11 -0.46 -5.74
C PHE A 388 -14.80 -1.23 -5.71
N SER A 389 -13.74 -0.57 -5.27
CA SER A 389 -12.48 -1.24 -4.90
C SER A 389 -12.16 -0.90 -3.46
N MET A 390 -11.93 -1.92 -2.65
CA MET A 390 -11.76 -1.81 -1.21
C MET A 390 -10.48 -2.49 -0.74
N ASN A 391 -9.78 -1.82 0.15
CA ASN A 391 -8.59 -2.36 0.82
C ASN A 391 -8.96 -3.14 2.11
N ALA A 392 -7.94 -3.73 2.75
CA ALA A 392 -8.14 -4.53 3.97
C ALA A 392 -8.82 -3.76 5.10
N ARG A 393 -8.50 -2.48 5.29
CA ARG A 393 -9.10 -1.67 6.34
C ARG A 393 -10.57 -1.37 6.07
N GLU A 394 -10.90 -1.03 4.82
CA GLU A 394 -12.29 -0.76 4.43
C GLU A 394 -13.16 -2.00 4.66
N ILE A 395 -12.72 -3.18 4.20
CA ILE A 395 -13.49 -4.41 4.39
C ILE A 395 -13.53 -4.86 5.85
N TYR A 396 -12.46 -4.65 6.62
CA TYR A 396 -12.48 -4.88 8.06
C TYR A 396 -13.56 -4.04 8.75
N ARG A 397 -13.71 -2.76 8.38
CA ARG A 397 -14.78 -1.90 8.89
C ARG A 397 -16.16 -2.34 8.43
N VAL A 398 -16.31 -2.77 7.18
CA VAL A 398 -17.57 -3.36 6.67
C VAL A 398 -17.97 -4.59 7.49
N PHE A 399 -17.04 -5.52 7.68
CA PHE A 399 -17.29 -6.75 8.45
C PHE A 399 -17.69 -6.44 9.89
N ARG A 400 -16.97 -5.55 10.55
CA ARG A 400 -17.30 -5.13 11.92
C ARG A 400 -18.69 -4.48 12.01
N ARG A 401 -19.03 -3.58 11.09
CA ARG A 401 -20.35 -2.94 11.03
C ARG A 401 -21.49 -3.96 10.80
N SER A 402 -21.20 -5.03 10.08
CA SER A 402 -22.16 -6.08 9.74
C SER A 402 -22.15 -7.28 10.70
N GLY A 403 -21.40 -7.19 11.81
CA GLY A 403 -21.30 -8.29 12.77
C GLY A 403 -20.62 -9.54 12.21
N VAL A 404 -19.66 -9.36 11.30
CA VAL A 404 -18.82 -10.43 10.74
C VAL A 404 -17.50 -10.47 11.49
N GLU A 405 -17.17 -11.62 12.07
CA GLU A 405 -15.90 -11.88 12.75
C GLU A 405 -15.18 -13.04 12.06
N LEU A 406 -14.08 -12.73 11.36
CA LEU A 406 -13.36 -13.71 10.52
C LEU A 406 -12.76 -14.88 11.30
N SER A 407 -12.40 -14.67 12.57
CA SER A 407 -11.82 -15.71 13.44
C SER A 407 -12.78 -16.90 13.65
N VAL A 408 -14.08 -16.62 13.73
CA VAL A 408 -15.13 -17.63 13.98
C VAL A 408 -15.95 -17.99 12.74
N MET A 409 -15.75 -17.29 11.61
CA MET A 409 -16.44 -17.61 10.37
C MET A 409 -16.09 -19.01 9.89
N GLN A 410 -17.12 -19.74 9.45
CA GLN A 410 -16.93 -21.01 8.75
C GLN A 410 -16.62 -20.73 7.28
N PRO A 411 -15.67 -21.44 6.67
CA PRO A 411 -15.40 -21.34 5.24
C PRO A 411 -16.63 -21.78 4.43
N THR A 412 -16.79 -21.19 3.25
CA THR A 412 -17.90 -21.53 2.34
C THR A 412 -17.36 -22.16 1.07
N ASP A 413 -18.09 -23.18 0.55
CA ASP A 413 -17.81 -23.76 -0.78
C ASP A 413 -18.41 -22.92 -1.94
N ALA A 414 -18.85 -21.70 -1.68
CA ALA A 414 -19.50 -20.84 -2.68
C ALA A 414 -18.58 -20.43 -3.85
N LEU A 415 -17.26 -20.60 -3.73
CA LEU A 415 -16.30 -20.51 -4.82
C LEU A 415 -16.26 -21.81 -5.65
N LYS A 416 -17.41 -22.42 -5.97
CA LYS A 416 -17.48 -23.59 -6.85
C LYS A 416 -17.17 -23.23 -8.30
N PHE A 417 -15.90 -23.00 -8.60
CA PHE A 417 -15.40 -23.03 -9.97
C PHE A 417 -14.09 -23.82 -9.98
N ALA A 418 -14.02 -24.78 -10.90
CA ALA A 418 -12.89 -25.68 -11.03
C ALA A 418 -11.58 -24.90 -11.13
N ILE A 419 -10.68 -25.17 -10.22
CA ILE A 419 -9.30 -24.68 -10.25
C ILE A 419 -8.58 -25.49 -11.32
N ASP A 420 -8.19 -24.85 -12.41
CA ASP A 420 -7.20 -25.42 -13.30
C ASP A 420 -5.81 -25.03 -12.77
N PRO A 421 -4.94 -25.97 -12.38
CA PRO A 421 -3.75 -25.69 -11.56
C PRO A 421 -2.56 -25.10 -12.32
N VAL A 422 -2.74 -24.52 -13.50
CA VAL A 422 -1.63 -24.02 -14.33
C VAL A 422 -1.63 -22.49 -14.42
N CYS A 423 -1.26 -21.82 -13.34
CA CYS A 423 -0.88 -20.41 -13.37
C CYS A 423 0.62 -20.23 -13.05
N ALA A 424 1.47 -20.46 -14.03
CA ALA A 424 2.92 -20.27 -13.94
C ALA A 424 3.42 -18.90 -14.45
N PHE A 425 2.54 -17.91 -14.61
CA PHE A 425 2.95 -16.51 -14.69
C PHE A 425 2.55 -15.85 -13.38
N GLY A 426 3.53 -15.70 -12.48
CA GLY A 426 3.27 -15.16 -11.17
C GLY A 426 2.55 -13.82 -11.25
N SER A 427 1.27 -13.80 -10.83
CA SER A 427 0.84 -12.63 -10.14
C SER A 427 1.77 -12.52 -8.94
N VAL A 428 2.49 -11.42 -8.79
CA VAL A 428 3.22 -11.13 -7.57
C VAL A 428 2.15 -10.87 -6.49
N THR A 429 1.53 -11.97 -6.02
CA THR A 429 0.58 -12.00 -4.92
C THR A 429 1.36 -12.27 -3.65
N GLY A 430 2.25 -11.36 -3.33
CA GLY A 430 2.86 -11.27 -2.01
C GLY A 430 2.64 -9.87 -1.47
N PRO A 431 2.84 -9.62 -0.16
CA PRO A 431 3.06 -8.25 0.27
C PRO A 431 4.12 -7.72 -0.69
N VAL A 432 3.78 -6.64 -1.40
CA VAL A 432 4.69 -6.03 -2.37
C VAL A 432 5.99 -5.77 -1.62
N ALA A 433 6.89 -6.72 -1.66
CA ALA A 433 8.27 -6.48 -1.29
C ALA A 433 8.71 -5.49 -2.36
N PHE A 434 8.76 -4.23 -1.96
CA PHE A 434 9.29 -3.19 -2.82
C PHE A 434 10.74 -3.55 -3.09
N ASN A 435 10.99 -4.26 -4.16
CA ASN A 435 12.34 -4.53 -4.62
C ASN A 435 12.77 -3.33 -5.45
N TYR A 436 13.24 -2.31 -4.75
CA TYR A 436 13.55 -1.00 -5.33
C TYR A 436 14.80 -1.02 -6.23
N ASP A 437 15.75 -1.90 -5.95
CA ASP A 437 17.04 -1.97 -6.63
C ASP A 437 17.15 -3.10 -7.67
N ALA A 438 16.12 -3.95 -7.81
CA ALA A 438 16.20 -5.06 -8.74
C ALA A 438 16.19 -4.55 -10.19
N GLU A 439 17.11 -5.08 -10.96
CA GLU A 439 17.03 -5.01 -12.42
C GLU A 439 15.74 -5.72 -12.88
N PRO A 440 15.19 -5.37 -14.06
CA PRO A 440 14.06 -6.09 -14.63
C PRO A 440 14.30 -7.59 -14.61
N GLU A 441 13.27 -8.36 -14.25
CA GLU A 441 13.36 -9.82 -14.28
C GLU A 441 13.49 -10.30 -15.73
N ILE A 442 14.45 -11.19 -15.98
CA ILE A 442 14.67 -11.74 -17.32
C ILE A 442 14.28 -13.22 -17.31
N LEU A 443 13.29 -13.56 -18.11
CA LEU A 443 12.77 -14.91 -18.28
C LEU A 443 13.07 -15.43 -19.70
N LYS A 444 13.22 -16.74 -19.84
CA LYS A 444 13.29 -17.41 -21.13
C LYS A 444 12.18 -18.46 -21.20
N ILE A 445 11.16 -18.17 -22.02
CA ILE A 445 9.97 -19.01 -22.17
C ILE A 445 9.80 -19.33 -23.66
N ASP A 446 9.71 -20.60 -24.00
CA ASP A 446 9.55 -21.10 -25.40
C ASP A 446 10.57 -20.50 -26.39
N GLY A 447 11.81 -20.32 -25.92
CA GLY A 447 12.90 -19.77 -26.71
C GLY A 447 12.89 -18.22 -26.81
N LYS A 448 11.85 -17.54 -26.37
CA LYS A 448 11.76 -16.07 -26.35
C LYS A 448 12.41 -15.50 -25.09
N LEU A 449 13.10 -14.38 -25.22
CA LEU A 449 13.68 -13.62 -24.13
C LEU A 449 12.69 -12.55 -23.67
N ILE A 450 12.24 -12.64 -22.41
CA ILE A 450 11.21 -11.79 -21.84
C ILE A 450 11.79 -10.93 -20.73
N ALA A 451 11.64 -9.61 -20.80
CA ALA A 451 11.93 -8.71 -19.68
C ALA A 451 10.63 -8.31 -18.97
N VAL A 452 10.62 -8.42 -17.64
CA VAL A 452 9.48 -8.03 -16.81
C VAL A 452 9.90 -6.88 -15.89
N ALA A 453 9.28 -5.73 -16.06
CA ALA A 453 9.41 -4.61 -15.12
C ALA A 453 8.37 -4.75 -13.99
N HIS A 454 8.77 -4.49 -12.76
CA HIS A 454 7.92 -4.57 -11.56
C HIS A 454 7.55 -3.20 -10.98
N ASN A 455 8.08 -2.11 -11.57
CA ASN A 455 7.75 -0.73 -11.23
C ASN A 455 8.00 0.20 -12.42
N LEU A 456 7.54 1.45 -12.31
CA LEU A 456 7.68 2.42 -13.41
C LEU A 456 9.13 2.83 -13.68
N GLY A 457 10.00 2.81 -12.67
CA GLY A 457 11.42 3.09 -12.86
C GLY A 457 12.12 2.04 -13.74
N GLN A 458 11.84 0.75 -13.50
CA GLN A 458 12.32 -0.34 -14.38
C GLN A 458 11.67 -0.28 -15.76
N SER A 459 10.36 0.06 -15.83
CA SER A 459 9.67 0.30 -17.09
C SER A 459 10.33 1.41 -17.91
N ALA A 460 10.74 2.50 -17.25
CA ALA A 460 11.47 3.60 -17.90
C ALA A 460 12.80 3.15 -18.50
N LYS A 461 13.58 2.34 -17.76
CA LYS A 461 14.86 1.79 -18.26
C LYS A 461 14.66 0.98 -19.54
N LEU A 462 13.69 0.04 -19.52
CA LEU A 462 13.39 -0.81 -20.69
C LEU A 462 12.86 -0.01 -21.89
N LEU A 463 12.01 0.99 -21.64
CA LEU A 463 11.51 1.88 -22.70
C LEU A 463 12.62 2.74 -23.30
N GLU A 464 13.59 3.18 -22.50
CA GLU A 464 14.76 3.89 -22.98
C GLU A 464 15.65 3.02 -23.89
N GLU A 465 15.87 1.74 -23.54
CA GLU A 465 16.57 0.78 -24.41
C GLU A 465 15.85 0.59 -25.75
N VAL A 466 14.51 0.52 -25.74
CA VAL A 466 13.72 0.44 -26.96
C VAL A 466 13.85 1.71 -27.80
N ARG A 467 13.81 2.87 -27.15
CA ARG A 467 13.96 4.18 -27.83
C ARG A 467 15.32 4.30 -28.51
N GLN A 468 16.36 3.80 -27.87
CA GLN A 468 17.74 3.81 -28.41
C GLN A 468 18.01 2.69 -29.43
N GLY A 469 17.08 1.74 -29.60
CA GLY A 469 17.26 0.58 -30.48
C GLY A 469 18.26 -0.45 -29.94
N THR A 470 18.54 -0.44 -28.66
CA THR A 470 19.49 -1.34 -27.98
C THR A 470 18.81 -2.53 -27.30
N SER A 471 17.49 -2.59 -27.28
CA SER A 471 16.74 -3.66 -26.66
C SER A 471 16.95 -4.98 -27.37
N ARG A 472 17.21 -6.04 -26.57
CA ARG A 472 17.47 -7.42 -27.02
C ARG A 472 16.30 -8.39 -26.72
N PHE A 473 15.22 -7.87 -26.18
CA PHE A 473 14.12 -8.71 -25.71
C PHE A 473 13.07 -8.93 -26.79
N ASP A 474 12.53 -10.15 -26.85
CA ASP A 474 11.42 -10.50 -27.73
C ASP A 474 10.10 -10.00 -27.17
N VAL A 475 9.97 -9.98 -25.84
CA VAL A 475 8.80 -9.46 -25.13
C VAL A 475 9.26 -8.58 -23.98
N ILE A 476 8.65 -7.41 -23.83
CA ILE A 476 8.81 -6.52 -22.69
C ILE A 476 7.45 -6.37 -22.01
N ARG A 477 7.35 -6.83 -20.76
CA ARG A 477 6.16 -6.66 -19.94
C ARG A 477 6.40 -5.51 -18.94
N LEU A 478 5.58 -4.47 -19.04
CA LEU A 478 5.66 -3.30 -18.18
C LEU A 478 4.59 -3.37 -17.07
N CYS A 479 5.01 -3.17 -15.81
CA CYS A 479 4.16 -3.05 -14.62
C CYS A 479 4.48 -1.76 -13.86
N SER A 480 3.62 -1.36 -12.92
CA SER A 480 3.79 -0.17 -12.07
C SER A 480 4.11 -0.49 -10.63
#